data_6c952e93bab8e698a52cbf42bd2b1dbe
#
_entry.id   6c952e93bab8e698a52cbf42bd2b1dbe
#
_cell.length_a   1.000
_cell.length_b   1.000
_cell.length_c   1.000
_cell.angle_alpha   90.00
_cell.angle_beta   90.00
_cell.angle_gamma   90.00
#
_symmetry.space_group_name_H-M   'P 1'
#
loop_
_entity.id
_entity.type
_entity.pdbx_description
1 polymer ?
#
loop_
_entity_poly.entity_id
_entity_poly.type
_entity_poly.pdbx_seq_one_letter_code
_entity_poly.pdbx_strand_id
1 'polypeptide(L)'
;MTGSEALSRFVRSLEARDTSPETRRSYEATVTAYLAWLEAHDADWRAPGRQVLRAYLAELSTGHARTSVAQRLAAVRAFHRYASRAGLAPGDPWGAIATPRLPRRLPQVLEVDQVELLLAAAEADLDAAGARGSAMARRDPGLARALALRDRALVETAYAAGLRISELAAADLGSLDLRRGDLRVLGKGRKERIGLLGRPAREALREYLDEGRPELLRRSASPGGEEPTAVFLNHHGQPLGVRGLRGRLDRLRRIAGLPEGVSPHTLRHSFATHLLEGGADLRVVQELLGHESLATTQVYTHVSPARLQDAYRSAHPRARAT
;
A
#
# COMPACT_ATOMS: atom_id res chain seq x y z
N MET A 1 30.22 -4.20 23.58
CA MET A 1 29.33 -3.69 22.51
C MET A 1 27.98 -3.36 23.11
N THR A 2 27.49 -2.18 22.91
CA THR A 2 26.18 -1.70 23.40
C THR A 2 25.03 -2.24 22.55
N GLY A 3 23.81 -2.16 23.06
CA GLY A 3 22.62 -2.52 22.29
C GLY A 3 22.44 -1.64 21.05
N SER A 4 22.79 -0.35 21.15
CA SER A 4 22.75 0.61 20.04
C SER A 4 23.73 0.26 18.91
N GLU A 5 24.96 -0.15 19.25
CA GLU A 5 25.94 -0.61 18.26
C GLU A 5 25.47 -1.90 17.55
N ALA A 6 24.85 -2.81 18.29
CA ALA A 6 24.28 -4.04 17.73
C ALA A 6 23.10 -3.71 16.79
N LEU A 7 22.23 -2.76 17.17
CA LEU A 7 21.14 -2.28 16.33
C LEU A 7 21.65 -1.67 15.02
N SER A 8 22.68 -0.82 15.09
CA SER A 8 23.29 -0.23 13.89
C SER A 8 23.83 -1.27 12.91
N ARG A 9 24.44 -2.35 13.43
CA ARG A 9 24.88 -3.49 12.61
C ARG A 9 23.70 -4.27 12.01
N PHE A 10 22.62 -4.45 12.79
CA PHE A 10 21.39 -5.08 12.31
C PHE A 10 20.77 -4.30 11.16
N VAL A 11 20.61 -2.96 11.30
CA VAL A 11 20.06 -2.09 10.25
C VAL A 11 20.90 -2.19 8.97
N ARG A 12 22.23 -2.12 9.04
CA ARG A 12 23.11 -2.35 7.89
C ARG A 12 22.91 -3.73 7.27
N SER A 13 22.68 -4.77 8.06
CA SER A 13 22.40 -6.11 7.52
C SER A 13 21.06 -6.19 6.77
N LEU A 14 20.07 -5.39 7.15
CA LEU A 14 18.80 -5.26 6.42
C LEU A 14 18.99 -4.50 5.10
N GLU A 15 19.87 -3.49 5.08
CA GLU A 15 20.25 -2.79 3.84
C GLU A 15 20.91 -3.71 2.84
N ALA A 16 21.91 -4.48 3.29
CA ALA A 16 22.60 -5.46 2.45
C ALA A 16 21.67 -6.55 1.85
N ARG A 17 20.47 -6.73 2.41
CA ARG A 17 19.43 -7.65 1.92
C ARG A 17 18.35 -6.95 1.10
N ASP A 18 18.56 -5.71 0.69
CA ASP A 18 17.60 -4.88 -0.05
C ASP A 18 16.21 -4.80 0.62
N THR A 19 16.18 -4.80 1.96
CA THR A 19 14.94 -4.64 2.70
C THR A 19 14.38 -3.23 2.49
N SER A 20 13.06 -3.10 2.31
CA SER A 20 12.44 -1.80 2.02
C SER A 20 12.75 -0.74 3.09
N PRO A 21 12.91 0.54 2.70
CA PRO A 21 13.19 1.63 3.64
C PRO A 21 12.16 1.75 4.77
N GLU A 22 10.88 1.47 4.48
CA GLU A 22 9.82 1.46 5.49
C GLU A 22 10.03 0.35 6.52
N THR A 23 10.35 -0.86 6.07
CA THR A 23 10.62 -1.99 6.97
C THR A 23 11.81 -1.70 7.85
N ARG A 24 12.90 -1.13 7.28
CA ARG A 24 14.09 -0.74 8.04
C ARG A 24 13.76 0.27 9.13
N ARG A 25 13.08 1.38 8.77
CA ARG A 25 12.65 2.41 9.74
C ARG A 25 11.75 1.85 10.82
N SER A 26 10.80 0.98 10.46
CA SER A 26 9.88 0.34 11.41
C SER A 26 10.62 -0.59 12.38
N TYR A 27 11.57 -1.38 11.86
CA TYR A 27 12.38 -2.29 12.68
C TYR A 27 13.31 -1.52 13.60
N GLU A 28 14.00 -0.51 13.07
CA GLU A 28 14.90 0.36 13.84
C GLU A 28 14.16 1.04 14.99
N ALA A 29 13.06 1.73 14.74
CA ALA A 29 12.26 2.38 15.76
C ALA A 29 11.75 1.39 16.83
N THR A 30 11.31 0.20 16.40
CA THR A 30 10.79 -0.83 17.32
C THR A 30 11.90 -1.39 18.20
N VAL A 31 13.07 -1.70 17.64
CA VAL A 31 14.19 -2.26 18.39
C VAL A 31 14.81 -1.21 19.30
N THR A 32 14.88 0.06 18.85
CA THR A 32 15.32 1.18 19.72
C THR A 32 14.44 1.26 20.99
N ALA A 33 13.12 1.28 20.82
CA ALA A 33 12.19 1.31 21.95
C ALA A 33 12.33 0.09 22.87
N TYR A 34 12.54 -1.10 22.29
CA TYR A 34 12.77 -2.32 23.04
C TYR A 34 14.08 -2.27 23.86
N LEU A 35 15.16 -1.82 23.27
CA LEU A 35 16.46 -1.69 23.95
C LEU A 35 16.40 -0.67 25.10
N ALA A 36 15.75 0.46 24.89
CA ALA A 36 15.52 1.47 25.93
C ALA A 36 14.66 0.91 27.07
N TRP A 37 13.64 0.08 26.74
CA TRP A 37 12.83 -0.58 27.75
C TRP A 37 13.64 -1.57 28.58
N LEU A 38 14.53 -2.38 27.96
CA LEU A 38 15.42 -3.29 28.68
C LEU A 38 16.37 -2.54 29.61
N GLU A 39 16.96 -1.45 29.14
CA GLU A 39 17.84 -0.60 29.94
C GLU A 39 17.12 -0.02 31.17
N ALA A 40 15.90 0.46 31.04
CA ALA A 40 15.06 0.96 32.12
C ALA A 40 14.68 -0.14 33.14
N HIS A 41 14.84 -1.41 32.81
CA HIS A 41 14.58 -2.58 33.68
C HIS A 41 15.85 -3.32 34.06
N ASP A 42 17.03 -2.68 33.95
CA ASP A 42 18.36 -3.24 34.30
C ASP A 42 18.62 -4.61 33.66
N ALA A 43 18.11 -4.84 32.45
CA ALA A 43 18.20 -6.12 31.75
C ALA A 43 19.25 -6.12 30.63
N ASP A 44 20.16 -7.10 30.64
CA ASP A 44 21.11 -7.26 29.54
C ASP A 44 20.39 -7.68 28.27
N TRP A 45 20.51 -6.87 27.24
CA TRP A 45 19.89 -7.11 25.93
C TRP A 45 20.41 -8.38 25.24
N ARG A 46 21.61 -8.88 25.61
CA ARG A 46 22.19 -10.09 25.00
C ARG A 46 21.49 -11.37 25.45
N ALA A 47 21.07 -11.38 26.71
CA ALA A 47 20.46 -12.54 27.35
C ALA A 47 19.36 -12.12 28.35
N PRO A 48 18.32 -11.40 27.90
CA PRO A 48 17.24 -10.98 28.80
C PRO A 48 16.51 -12.21 29.32
N GLY A 49 16.32 -12.23 30.64
CA GLY A 49 15.67 -13.34 31.34
C GLY A 49 14.21 -13.53 30.87
N ARG A 50 13.73 -14.78 30.99
CA ARG A 50 12.37 -15.14 30.54
C ARG A 50 11.25 -14.29 31.20
N GLN A 51 11.44 -13.91 32.48
CA GLN A 51 10.49 -13.05 33.18
C GLN A 51 10.45 -11.63 32.59
N VAL A 52 11.61 -11.05 32.27
CA VAL A 52 11.75 -9.74 31.63
C VAL A 52 11.03 -9.73 30.27
N LEU A 53 11.24 -10.75 29.44
CA LEU A 53 10.58 -10.86 28.14
C LEU A 53 9.06 -10.98 28.25
N ARG A 54 8.57 -11.69 29.29
CA ARG A 54 7.12 -11.77 29.56
C ARG A 54 6.55 -10.44 30.04
N ALA A 55 7.28 -9.69 30.86
CA ALA A 55 6.89 -8.35 31.31
C ALA A 55 6.82 -7.38 30.13
N TYR A 56 7.84 -7.38 29.27
CA TYR A 56 7.80 -6.59 28.03
C TYR A 56 6.59 -6.92 27.15
N LEU A 57 6.30 -8.21 26.96
CA LEU A 57 5.15 -8.65 26.16
C LEU A 57 3.81 -8.22 26.78
N ALA A 58 3.69 -8.29 28.10
CA ALA A 58 2.50 -7.87 28.83
C ALA A 58 2.26 -6.36 28.67
N GLU A 59 3.30 -5.54 28.89
CA GLU A 59 3.21 -4.08 28.72
C GLU A 59 2.92 -3.69 27.27
N LEU A 60 3.62 -4.31 26.32
CA LEU A 60 3.35 -4.09 24.90
C LEU A 60 1.90 -4.41 24.51
N SER A 61 1.31 -5.43 25.17
CA SER A 61 -0.06 -5.89 24.90
C SER A 61 -1.14 -4.99 25.51
N THR A 62 -0.83 -4.24 26.57
CA THR A 62 -1.78 -3.31 27.22
C THR A 62 -2.00 -2.04 26.38
N GLY A 63 -0.98 -1.57 25.68
CA GLY A 63 -1.04 -0.29 24.95
C GLY A 63 -1.28 -0.40 23.45
N HIS A 64 -1.37 -1.64 22.87
CA HIS A 64 -1.39 -1.80 21.42
C HIS A 64 -2.35 -2.89 20.94
N ALA A 65 -2.90 -2.68 19.73
CA ALA A 65 -3.67 -3.70 19.03
C ALA A 65 -2.82 -4.97 18.80
N ARG A 66 -3.44 -6.15 18.86
CA ARG A 66 -2.76 -7.45 18.69
C ARG A 66 -1.89 -7.57 17.43
N THR A 67 -2.34 -6.95 16.32
CA THR A 67 -1.58 -6.89 15.06
C THR A 67 -0.30 -6.08 15.21
N SER A 68 -0.36 -4.94 15.90
CA SER A 68 0.81 -4.09 16.19
C SER A 68 1.79 -4.78 17.13
N VAL A 69 1.29 -5.50 18.13
CA VAL A 69 2.11 -6.33 19.04
C VAL A 69 2.87 -7.40 18.24
N ALA A 70 2.18 -8.14 17.37
CA ALA A 70 2.81 -9.17 16.55
C ALA A 70 3.87 -8.61 15.61
N GLN A 71 3.61 -7.45 14.99
CA GLN A 71 4.57 -6.77 14.11
C GLN A 71 5.82 -6.32 14.87
N ARG A 72 5.66 -5.72 16.04
CA ARG A 72 6.78 -5.31 16.90
C ARG A 72 7.60 -6.50 17.38
N LEU A 73 6.95 -7.57 17.82
CA LEU A 73 7.65 -8.79 18.19
C LEU A 73 8.41 -9.43 17.02
N ALA A 74 7.88 -9.35 15.80
CA ALA A 74 8.59 -9.83 14.62
C ALA A 74 9.93 -9.07 14.42
N ALA A 75 9.94 -7.74 14.62
CA ALA A 75 11.14 -6.92 14.53
C ALA A 75 12.16 -7.27 15.63
N VAL A 76 11.73 -7.38 16.91
CA VAL A 76 12.57 -7.74 18.05
C VAL A 76 13.18 -9.14 17.86
N ARG A 77 12.39 -10.11 17.42
CA ARG A 77 12.87 -11.45 17.11
C ARG A 77 13.86 -11.47 15.94
N ALA A 78 13.62 -10.66 14.92
CA ALA A 78 14.54 -10.54 13.80
C ALA A 78 15.92 -10.00 14.26
N PHE A 79 15.91 -9.01 15.17
CA PHE A 79 17.11 -8.47 15.80
C PHE A 79 17.86 -9.53 16.60
N HIS A 80 17.21 -10.26 17.50
CA HIS A 80 17.87 -11.31 18.31
C HIS A 80 18.39 -12.46 17.46
N ARG A 81 17.65 -12.91 16.44
CA ARG A 81 18.14 -13.92 15.50
C ARG A 81 19.38 -13.45 14.73
N TYR A 82 19.40 -12.15 14.36
CA TYR A 82 20.60 -11.56 13.77
C TYR A 82 21.75 -11.55 14.76
N ALA A 83 21.54 -11.05 15.97
CA ALA A 83 22.54 -10.94 17.02
C ALA A 83 23.17 -12.31 17.37
N SER A 84 22.35 -13.33 17.51
CA SER A 84 22.80 -14.70 17.72
C SER A 84 23.66 -15.23 16.57
N ARG A 85 23.22 -15.08 15.32
CA ARG A 85 23.98 -15.52 14.14
C ARG A 85 25.27 -14.75 13.93
N ALA A 86 25.31 -13.49 14.33
CA ALA A 86 26.50 -12.65 14.24
C ALA A 86 27.46 -12.81 15.43
N GLY A 87 27.19 -13.74 16.37
CA GLY A 87 28.01 -13.96 17.56
C GLY A 87 27.95 -12.81 18.58
N LEU A 88 26.93 -11.94 18.50
CA LEU A 88 26.77 -10.79 19.38
C LEU A 88 25.99 -11.11 20.65
N ALA A 89 25.24 -12.19 20.64
CA ALA A 89 24.47 -12.73 21.75
C ALA A 89 24.56 -14.27 21.78
N PRO A 90 24.43 -14.90 22.96
CA PRO A 90 24.62 -16.36 23.11
C PRO A 90 23.51 -17.19 22.45
N GLY A 91 22.37 -16.60 22.11
CA GLY A 91 21.24 -17.30 21.50
C GLY A 91 20.05 -16.38 21.19
N ASP A 92 18.92 -16.98 20.76
CA ASP A 92 17.65 -16.26 20.57
C ASP A 92 16.77 -16.42 21.83
N PRO A 93 16.68 -15.41 22.71
CA PRO A 93 15.94 -15.51 23.95
C PRO A 93 14.41 -15.60 23.73
N TRP A 94 13.94 -15.24 22.53
CA TRP A 94 12.52 -15.29 22.17
C TRP A 94 12.06 -16.66 21.65
N GLY A 95 12.97 -17.59 21.40
CA GLY A 95 12.65 -18.92 20.87
C GLY A 95 11.63 -19.71 21.72
N ALA A 96 11.71 -19.54 23.05
CA ALA A 96 10.83 -20.20 24.02
C ALA A 96 9.58 -19.39 24.42
N ILE A 97 9.37 -18.18 23.85
CA ILE A 97 8.23 -17.31 24.17
C ILE A 97 7.16 -17.45 23.08
N ALA A 98 5.97 -17.92 23.47
CA ALA A 98 4.85 -18.01 22.54
C ALA A 98 4.39 -16.60 22.08
N THR A 99 4.18 -16.42 20.78
CA THR A 99 3.57 -15.20 20.24
C THR A 99 2.06 -15.28 20.40
N PRO A 100 1.38 -14.17 20.76
CA PRO A 100 -0.08 -14.12 20.69
C PRO A 100 -0.56 -14.54 19.31
N ARG A 101 -1.43 -15.55 19.25
CA ARG A 101 -2.05 -15.94 18.00
C ARG A 101 -2.98 -14.83 17.54
N LEU A 102 -2.74 -14.32 16.34
CA LEU A 102 -3.67 -13.39 15.71
C LEU A 102 -4.91 -14.18 15.24
N PRO A 103 -6.12 -13.71 15.54
CA PRO A 103 -7.31 -14.28 14.91
C PRO A 103 -7.14 -14.15 13.39
N ARG A 104 -7.33 -15.25 12.67
CA ARG A 104 -7.42 -15.22 11.21
C ARG A 104 -8.70 -14.47 10.84
N ARG A 105 -8.57 -13.17 10.55
CA ARG A 105 -9.66 -12.46 9.88
C ARG A 105 -9.62 -12.91 8.43
N LEU A 106 -10.74 -13.39 7.92
CA LEU A 106 -10.89 -13.58 6.48
C LEU A 106 -10.65 -12.23 5.80
N PRO A 107 -9.90 -12.20 4.69
CA PRO A 107 -9.73 -10.98 3.94
C PRO A 107 -11.10 -10.44 3.55
N GLN A 108 -11.34 -9.17 3.80
CA GLN A 108 -12.55 -8.51 3.35
C GLN A 108 -12.46 -8.31 1.84
N VAL A 109 -13.44 -8.83 1.11
CA VAL A 109 -13.65 -8.60 -0.31
C VAL A 109 -14.88 -7.72 -0.44
N LEU A 110 -14.84 -6.73 -1.31
CA LEU A 110 -16.02 -5.99 -1.73
C LEU A 110 -16.67 -6.76 -2.87
N GLU A 111 -17.98 -6.93 -2.81
CA GLU A 111 -18.76 -7.36 -3.95
C GLU A 111 -18.71 -6.31 -5.07
N VAL A 112 -19.02 -6.69 -6.30
CA VAL A 112 -19.02 -5.77 -7.45
C VAL A 112 -19.86 -4.54 -7.18
N ASP A 113 -21.08 -4.72 -6.66
CA ASP A 113 -22.01 -3.63 -6.32
C ASP A 113 -21.42 -2.66 -5.27
N GLN A 114 -20.66 -3.17 -4.31
CA GLN A 114 -19.98 -2.34 -3.31
C GLN A 114 -18.83 -1.52 -3.92
N VAL A 115 -18.14 -2.08 -4.90
CA VAL A 115 -17.14 -1.31 -5.66
C VAL A 115 -17.82 -0.24 -6.50
N GLU A 116 -18.96 -0.56 -7.12
CA GLU A 116 -19.73 0.42 -7.89
C GLU A 116 -20.24 1.56 -7.01
N LEU A 117 -20.69 1.30 -5.76
CA LEU A 117 -21.00 2.33 -4.79
C LEU A 117 -19.83 3.24 -4.47
N LEU A 118 -18.62 2.68 -4.35
CA LEU A 118 -17.41 3.47 -4.10
C LEU A 118 -17.07 4.38 -5.29
N LEU A 119 -17.24 3.87 -6.51
CA LEU A 119 -17.00 4.62 -7.74
C LEU A 119 -18.07 5.70 -7.93
N ALA A 120 -19.34 5.37 -7.69
CA ALA A 120 -20.45 6.32 -7.72
C ALA A 120 -20.29 7.45 -6.68
N ALA A 121 -19.71 7.15 -5.52
CA ALA A 121 -19.39 8.18 -4.52
C ALA A 121 -18.32 9.17 -5.04
N ALA A 122 -17.38 8.73 -5.85
CA ALA A 122 -16.39 9.62 -6.47
C ALA A 122 -17.02 10.50 -7.57
N GLU A 123 -17.96 9.98 -8.36
CA GLU A 123 -18.75 10.75 -9.33
C GLU A 123 -19.60 11.79 -8.62
N ALA A 124 -20.36 11.39 -7.60
CA ALA A 124 -21.20 12.30 -6.81
C ALA A 124 -20.38 13.43 -6.15
N ASP A 125 -19.13 13.15 -5.71
CA ASP A 125 -18.23 14.16 -5.18
C ASP A 125 -17.78 15.15 -6.27
N LEU A 126 -17.58 14.67 -7.50
CA LEU A 126 -17.26 15.49 -8.65
C LEU A 126 -18.43 16.39 -9.06
N ASP A 127 -19.65 15.84 -9.13
CA ASP A 127 -20.89 16.59 -9.39
C ASP A 127 -21.12 17.66 -8.32
N ALA A 128 -20.96 17.32 -7.05
CA ALA A 128 -21.08 18.26 -5.94
C ALA A 128 -20.02 19.38 -6.00
N ALA A 129 -18.83 19.10 -6.49
CA ALA A 129 -17.79 20.11 -6.74
C ALA A 129 -18.19 21.06 -7.86
N GLY A 130 -18.75 20.54 -8.97
CA GLY A 130 -19.26 21.32 -10.08
C GLY A 130 -20.47 22.21 -9.69
N ALA A 131 -21.42 21.65 -8.95
CA ALA A 131 -22.62 22.35 -8.46
C ALA A 131 -22.38 23.28 -7.25
N ARG A 132 -21.11 23.45 -6.80
CA ARG A 132 -20.78 24.19 -5.57
C ARG A 132 -21.49 23.69 -4.31
N GLY A 133 -21.80 22.39 -4.28
CA GLY A 133 -22.55 21.74 -3.20
C GLY A 133 -21.82 21.66 -1.86
N SER A 134 -20.49 21.76 -1.84
CA SER A 134 -19.68 21.73 -0.62
C SER A 134 -19.17 23.12 -0.20
N ALA A 135 -18.78 23.28 1.08
CA ALA A 135 -18.17 24.52 1.55
C ALA A 135 -16.87 24.85 0.80
N MET A 136 -16.07 23.84 0.49
CA MET A 136 -14.86 24.00 -0.33
C MET A 136 -15.22 24.45 -1.76
N ALA A 137 -16.18 23.82 -2.40
CA ALA A 137 -16.60 24.15 -3.77
C ALA A 137 -17.18 25.58 -3.87
N ARG A 138 -17.79 26.10 -2.80
CA ARG A 138 -18.23 27.49 -2.75
C ARG A 138 -17.08 28.48 -2.58
N ARG A 139 -16.05 28.10 -1.78
CA ARG A 139 -14.89 28.96 -1.49
C ARG A 139 -13.85 28.94 -2.64
N ASP A 140 -13.60 27.77 -3.21
CA ASP A 140 -12.59 27.55 -4.23
C ASP A 140 -13.09 26.44 -5.20
N PRO A 141 -13.92 26.79 -6.19
CA PRO A 141 -14.49 25.81 -7.10
C PRO A 141 -13.43 25.07 -7.94
N GLY A 142 -12.37 25.75 -8.34
CA GLY A 142 -11.28 25.14 -9.13
C GLY A 142 -10.55 24.06 -8.36
N LEU A 143 -10.18 24.34 -7.10
CA LEU A 143 -9.56 23.34 -6.24
C LEU A 143 -10.50 22.17 -5.95
N ALA A 144 -11.77 22.44 -5.64
CA ALA A 144 -12.74 21.40 -5.33
C ALA A 144 -12.90 20.43 -6.51
N ARG A 145 -13.06 20.95 -7.72
CA ARG A 145 -13.16 20.14 -8.95
C ARG A 145 -11.88 19.36 -9.23
N ALA A 146 -10.72 19.99 -9.13
CA ALA A 146 -9.43 19.33 -9.34
C ALA A 146 -9.18 18.15 -8.37
N LEU A 147 -9.55 18.32 -7.11
CA LEU A 147 -9.44 17.28 -6.09
C LEU A 147 -10.44 16.15 -6.33
N ALA A 148 -11.66 16.44 -6.78
CA ALA A 148 -12.67 15.43 -7.09
C ALA A 148 -12.28 14.61 -8.34
N LEU A 149 -11.81 15.27 -9.41
CA LEU A 149 -11.26 14.59 -10.60
C LEU A 149 -10.10 13.65 -10.23
N ARG A 150 -9.19 14.12 -9.38
CA ARG A 150 -8.09 13.29 -8.87
C ARG A 150 -8.60 12.07 -8.10
N ASP A 151 -9.54 12.25 -7.19
CA ASP A 151 -10.04 11.19 -6.32
C ASP A 151 -10.81 10.14 -7.13
N ARG A 152 -11.55 10.55 -8.15
CA ARG A 152 -12.19 9.66 -9.12
C ARG A 152 -11.14 8.85 -9.91
N ALA A 153 -10.16 9.52 -10.51
CA ALA A 153 -9.07 8.85 -11.23
C ALA A 153 -8.28 7.89 -10.35
N LEU A 154 -8.08 8.24 -9.08
CA LEU A 154 -7.37 7.42 -8.08
C LEU A 154 -8.11 6.10 -7.82
N VAL A 155 -9.41 6.15 -7.51
CA VAL A 155 -10.16 4.93 -7.14
C VAL A 155 -10.39 4.04 -8.35
N GLU A 156 -10.66 4.61 -9.53
CA GLU A 156 -10.76 3.88 -10.80
C GLU A 156 -9.44 3.16 -11.12
N THR A 157 -8.31 3.86 -11.04
CA THR A 157 -6.98 3.27 -11.30
C THR A 157 -6.63 2.17 -10.30
N ALA A 158 -6.90 2.41 -9.01
CA ALA A 158 -6.59 1.46 -7.95
C ALA A 158 -7.33 0.14 -8.13
N TYR A 159 -8.61 0.20 -8.51
CA TYR A 159 -9.42 -0.98 -8.73
C TYR A 159 -9.12 -1.64 -10.09
N ALA A 160 -9.05 -0.88 -11.18
CA ALA A 160 -8.83 -1.43 -12.51
C ALA A 160 -7.51 -2.21 -12.64
N ALA A 161 -6.43 -1.73 -12.02
CA ALA A 161 -5.10 -2.34 -12.12
C ALA A 161 -4.67 -3.16 -10.88
N GLY A 162 -5.54 -3.27 -9.88
CA GLY A 162 -5.27 -4.01 -8.65
C GLY A 162 -3.96 -3.56 -7.97
N LEU A 163 -3.72 -2.25 -7.90
CA LEU A 163 -2.45 -1.69 -7.44
C LEU A 163 -2.27 -1.82 -5.93
N ARG A 164 -1.01 -2.05 -5.50
CA ARG A 164 -0.63 -1.78 -4.11
C ARG A 164 -0.65 -0.26 -3.88
N ILE A 165 -0.96 0.17 -2.67
CA ILE A 165 -0.99 1.61 -2.34
C ILE A 165 0.35 2.31 -2.61
N SER A 166 1.47 1.62 -2.42
CA SER A 166 2.81 2.14 -2.73
C SER A 166 3.05 2.26 -4.24
N GLU A 167 2.55 1.31 -5.04
CA GLU A 167 2.59 1.36 -6.50
C GLU A 167 1.77 2.56 -7.03
N LEU A 168 0.59 2.77 -6.46
CA LEU A 168 -0.27 3.90 -6.80
C LEU A 168 0.36 5.25 -6.41
N ALA A 169 1.03 5.32 -5.24
CA ALA A 169 1.75 6.51 -4.79
C ALA A 169 2.97 6.83 -5.64
N ALA A 170 3.61 5.80 -6.21
CA ALA A 170 4.78 5.91 -7.06
C ALA A 170 4.44 5.98 -8.55
N ALA A 171 3.14 6.03 -8.91
CA ALA A 171 2.72 6.14 -10.31
C ALA A 171 3.26 7.43 -10.93
N ASP A 172 3.94 7.28 -12.08
CA ASP A 172 4.66 8.33 -12.77
C ASP A 172 4.11 8.53 -14.19
N LEU A 173 4.11 9.77 -14.69
CA LEU A 173 3.60 10.10 -16.02
C LEU A 173 4.35 9.35 -17.13
N GLY A 174 5.67 9.18 -17.01
CA GLY A 174 6.49 8.44 -17.96
C GLY A 174 6.22 6.94 -17.99
N SER A 175 5.51 6.42 -16.99
CA SER A 175 5.10 5.01 -16.86
C SER A 175 3.66 4.76 -17.31
N LEU A 176 2.90 5.81 -17.65
CA LEU A 176 1.48 5.75 -18.00
C LEU A 176 1.27 5.88 -19.50
N ASP A 177 0.67 4.89 -20.16
CA ASP A 177 0.21 4.95 -21.55
C ASP A 177 -1.31 4.84 -21.61
N LEU A 178 -1.99 5.98 -21.71
CA LEU A 178 -3.46 6.03 -21.79
C LEU A 178 -4.01 5.51 -23.13
N ARG A 179 -3.22 5.46 -24.20
CA ARG A 179 -3.67 4.89 -25.47
C ARG A 179 -3.73 3.39 -25.41
N ARG A 180 -2.68 2.76 -24.88
CA ARG A 180 -2.62 1.31 -24.68
C ARG A 180 -3.45 0.87 -23.47
N GLY A 181 -3.64 1.75 -22.50
CA GLY A 181 -4.26 1.42 -21.22
C GLY A 181 -3.31 0.67 -20.29
N ASP A 182 -2.04 1.03 -20.32
CA ASP A 182 -0.99 0.40 -19.55
C ASP A 182 -0.40 1.38 -18.52
N LEU A 183 -0.19 0.90 -17.29
CA LEU A 183 0.57 1.60 -16.26
C LEU A 183 1.69 0.67 -15.77
N ARG A 184 2.94 1.01 -16.08
CA ARG A 184 4.10 0.27 -15.56
C ARG A 184 4.33 0.64 -14.10
N VAL A 185 4.44 -0.35 -13.23
CA VAL A 185 4.69 -0.17 -11.80
C VAL A 185 5.80 -1.08 -11.31
N LEU A 186 6.55 -0.58 -10.33
CA LEU A 186 7.61 -1.33 -9.66
C LEU A 186 7.03 -2.04 -8.42
N GLY A 187 7.00 -3.36 -8.46
CA GLY A 187 6.62 -4.20 -7.34
C GLY A 187 7.74 -4.39 -6.31
N LYS A 188 7.52 -5.29 -5.37
CA LYS A 188 8.53 -5.69 -4.38
C LYS A 188 9.75 -6.30 -5.10
N GLY A 189 10.96 -5.96 -4.64
CA GLY A 189 12.21 -6.41 -5.27
C GLY A 189 12.50 -5.73 -6.61
N ARG A 190 11.91 -4.54 -6.88
CA ARG A 190 12.10 -3.77 -8.11
C ARG A 190 11.69 -4.50 -9.39
N LYS A 191 10.83 -5.52 -9.28
CA LYS A 191 10.26 -6.20 -10.45
C LYS A 191 9.19 -5.33 -11.08
N GLU A 192 9.30 -5.09 -12.37
CA GLU A 192 8.29 -4.37 -13.13
C GLU A 192 7.10 -5.28 -13.43
N ARG A 193 5.90 -4.71 -13.39
CA ARG A 193 4.68 -5.31 -13.90
C ARG A 193 3.83 -4.26 -14.60
N ILE A 194 2.92 -4.70 -15.44
CA ILE A 194 1.95 -3.85 -16.11
C ILE A 194 0.62 -3.93 -15.34
N GLY A 195 0.11 -2.78 -14.92
CA GLY A 195 -1.27 -2.61 -14.48
C GLY A 195 -2.13 -2.25 -15.68
N LEU A 196 -3.19 -3.03 -15.93
CA LEU A 196 -4.11 -2.79 -17.04
C LEU A 196 -5.22 -1.82 -16.63
N LEU A 197 -5.53 -0.87 -17.52
CA LEU A 197 -6.53 0.17 -17.30
C LEU A 197 -7.67 -0.02 -18.28
N GLY A 198 -8.84 -0.37 -17.78
CA GLY A 198 -10.08 -0.36 -18.56
C GLY A 198 -10.47 1.05 -19.03
N ARG A 199 -11.49 1.14 -19.90
CA ARG A 199 -11.96 2.43 -20.45
C ARG A 199 -12.30 3.44 -19.35
N PRO A 200 -13.09 3.11 -18.30
CA PRO A 200 -13.46 4.09 -17.28
C PRO A 200 -12.25 4.68 -16.54
N ALA A 201 -11.25 3.86 -16.19
CA ALA A 201 -10.02 4.34 -15.53
C ALA A 201 -9.21 5.27 -16.45
N ARG A 202 -9.15 4.95 -17.76
CA ARG A 202 -8.46 5.79 -18.77
C ARG A 202 -9.15 7.13 -18.96
N GLU A 203 -10.48 7.17 -18.99
CA GLU A 203 -11.29 8.38 -19.10
C GLU A 203 -11.11 9.26 -17.84
N ALA A 204 -11.24 8.68 -16.67
CA ALA A 204 -11.04 9.39 -15.41
C ALA A 204 -9.61 9.96 -15.28
N LEU A 205 -8.60 9.20 -15.68
CA LEU A 205 -7.22 9.68 -15.70
C LEU A 205 -7.02 10.81 -16.71
N ARG A 206 -7.59 10.70 -17.91
CA ARG A 206 -7.49 11.74 -18.93
C ARG A 206 -8.09 13.06 -18.43
N GLU A 207 -9.31 13.05 -17.93
CA GLU A 207 -9.94 14.26 -17.39
C GLU A 207 -9.13 14.86 -16.23
N TYR A 208 -8.63 14.02 -15.33
CA TYR A 208 -7.78 14.51 -14.24
C TYR A 208 -6.48 15.13 -14.77
N LEU A 209 -5.81 14.50 -15.73
CA LEU A 209 -4.55 15.00 -16.29
C LEU A 209 -4.75 16.28 -17.10
N ASP A 210 -5.86 16.40 -17.82
CA ASP A 210 -6.16 17.53 -18.67
C ASP A 210 -6.68 18.75 -17.88
N GLU A 211 -7.51 18.55 -16.87
CA GLU A 211 -8.16 19.62 -16.11
C GLU A 211 -7.67 19.74 -14.66
N GLY A 212 -7.67 18.63 -13.92
CA GLY A 212 -7.43 18.64 -12.48
C GLY A 212 -5.97 18.84 -12.09
N ARG A 213 -5.06 18.09 -12.73
CA ARG A 213 -3.63 18.14 -12.42
C ARG A 213 -2.99 19.50 -12.71
N PRO A 214 -3.27 20.17 -13.83
CA PRO A 214 -2.77 21.52 -14.07
C PRO A 214 -3.24 22.53 -13.02
N GLU A 215 -4.49 22.41 -12.54
CA GLU A 215 -5.02 23.26 -11.47
C GLU A 215 -4.26 23.07 -10.14
N LEU A 216 -3.93 21.81 -9.80
CA LEU A 216 -3.14 21.53 -8.60
C LEU A 216 -1.70 22.02 -8.74
N LEU A 217 -1.08 21.91 -9.93
CA LEU A 217 0.28 22.41 -10.19
C LEU A 217 0.39 23.93 -10.02
N ARG A 218 -0.60 24.69 -10.48
CA ARG A 218 -0.63 26.16 -10.32
C ARG A 218 -0.60 26.60 -8.85
N ARG A 219 -0.90 25.69 -7.92
CA ARG A 219 -0.89 25.92 -6.47
C ARG A 219 0.42 25.52 -5.79
N SER A 220 1.39 25.05 -6.56
CA SER A 220 2.72 24.73 -6.02
C SER A 220 3.37 25.97 -5.44
N ALA A 221 3.91 25.85 -4.23
CA ALA A 221 4.64 26.95 -3.57
C ALA A 221 6.01 27.24 -4.21
N SER A 222 6.43 26.48 -5.21
CA SER A 222 7.70 26.66 -5.93
C SER A 222 7.43 26.96 -7.41
N PRO A 223 7.03 28.19 -7.76
CA PRO A 223 6.89 28.60 -9.15
C PRO A 223 8.27 28.54 -9.83
N GLY A 224 8.40 27.75 -10.91
CA GLY A 224 9.67 27.60 -11.65
C GLY A 224 10.57 26.47 -11.17
N GLY A 225 10.16 25.67 -10.17
CA GLY A 225 10.79 24.38 -9.85
C GLY A 225 10.47 23.31 -10.88
N GLU A 226 11.22 22.20 -10.87
CA GLU A 226 10.96 21.04 -11.71
C GLU A 226 9.55 20.48 -11.42
N GLU A 227 8.76 20.29 -12.49
CA GLU A 227 7.40 19.81 -12.36
C GLU A 227 7.40 18.34 -11.88
N PRO A 228 6.61 17.98 -10.84
CA PRO A 228 6.57 16.62 -10.34
C PRO A 228 6.06 15.66 -11.44
N THR A 229 6.78 14.59 -11.68
CA THR A 229 6.40 13.55 -12.64
C THR A 229 5.31 12.62 -12.10
N ALA A 230 5.03 12.68 -10.80
CA ALA A 230 3.97 11.88 -10.19
C ALA A 230 2.60 12.12 -10.83
N VAL A 231 1.85 11.02 -11.08
CA VAL A 231 0.49 11.10 -11.61
C VAL A 231 -0.42 11.83 -10.63
N PHE A 232 -0.46 11.42 -9.38
CA PHE A 232 -1.38 11.97 -8.39
C PHE A 232 -0.73 13.02 -7.50
N LEU A 233 -1.32 14.21 -7.46
CA LEU A 233 -0.84 15.34 -6.68
C LEU A 233 -1.75 15.64 -5.48
N ASN A 234 -1.19 16.24 -4.43
CA ASN A 234 -1.93 16.80 -3.32
C ASN A 234 -2.43 18.22 -3.64
N HIS A 235 -3.13 18.85 -2.70
CA HIS A 235 -3.67 20.21 -2.88
C HIS A 235 -2.61 21.33 -2.92
N HIS A 236 -1.34 21.01 -2.70
CA HIS A 236 -0.20 21.90 -2.85
C HIS A 236 0.62 21.62 -4.13
N GLY A 237 0.10 20.84 -5.06
CA GLY A 237 0.80 20.48 -6.29
C GLY A 237 2.00 19.53 -6.11
N GLN A 238 2.16 18.93 -4.94
CA GLN A 238 3.23 17.97 -4.66
C GLN A 238 2.73 16.53 -4.77
N PRO A 239 3.62 15.54 -4.96
CA PRO A 239 3.23 14.13 -5.00
C PRO A 239 2.35 13.70 -3.84
N LEU A 240 1.25 13.00 -4.12
CA LEU A 240 0.33 12.49 -3.12
C LEU A 240 0.85 11.17 -2.54
N GLY A 241 1.43 11.23 -1.35
CA GLY A 241 1.99 10.05 -0.69
C GLY A 241 0.94 9.05 -0.18
N VAL A 242 1.41 7.88 0.23
CA VAL A 242 0.59 6.75 0.72
C VAL A 242 -0.44 7.15 1.79
N ARG A 243 -0.06 8.02 2.74
CA ARG A 243 -0.98 8.50 3.79
C ARG A 243 -2.14 9.32 3.20
N GLY A 244 -1.83 10.19 2.26
CA GLY A 244 -2.83 10.98 1.55
C GLY A 244 -3.80 10.12 0.76
N LEU A 245 -3.27 9.15 -0.02
CA LEU A 245 -4.07 8.19 -0.79
C LEU A 245 -5.05 7.41 0.10
N ARG A 246 -4.59 6.90 1.25
CA ARG A 246 -5.46 6.21 2.22
C ARG A 246 -6.58 7.12 2.73
N GLY A 247 -6.24 8.38 3.06
CA GLY A 247 -7.24 9.35 3.53
C GLY A 247 -8.30 9.66 2.46
N ARG A 248 -7.92 9.68 1.18
CA ARG A 248 -8.88 9.90 0.06
C ARG A 248 -9.81 8.72 -0.11
N LEU A 249 -9.26 7.50 -0.10
CA LEU A 249 -10.09 6.29 -0.17
C LEU A 249 -11.04 6.16 1.03
N ASP A 250 -10.57 6.46 2.25
CA ASP A 250 -11.44 6.43 3.44
C ASP A 250 -12.55 7.47 3.38
N ARG A 251 -12.26 8.66 2.82
CA ARG A 251 -13.30 9.67 2.56
C ARG A 251 -14.37 9.16 1.60
N LEU A 252 -13.97 8.58 0.45
CA LEU A 252 -14.93 8.02 -0.52
C LEU A 252 -15.72 6.86 0.07
N ARG A 253 -15.07 5.97 0.83
CA ARG A 253 -15.71 4.89 1.57
C ARG A 253 -16.86 5.41 2.46
N ARG A 254 -16.60 6.50 3.22
CA ARG A 254 -17.64 7.11 4.09
C ARG A 254 -18.79 7.70 3.29
N ILE A 255 -18.51 8.35 2.15
CA ILE A 255 -19.55 8.87 1.26
C ILE A 255 -20.39 7.72 0.69
N ALA A 256 -19.77 6.62 0.30
CA ALA A 256 -20.41 5.42 -0.22
C ALA A 256 -21.20 4.63 0.85
N GLY A 257 -21.13 4.99 2.12
CA GLY A 257 -21.76 4.24 3.21
C GLY A 257 -21.16 2.85 3.47
N LEU A 258 -19.94 2.60 2.98
CA LEU A 258 -19.28 1.31 3.12
C LEU A 258 -18.68 1.12 4.53
N PRO A 259 -18.62 -0.12 5.04
CA PRO A 259 -18.16 -0.43 6.38
C PRO A 259 -16.70 -0.02 6.60
N GLU A 260 -16.31 0.12 7.88
CA GLU A 260 -14.91 0.28 8.26
C GLU A 260 -14.07 -0.91 7.80
N GLY A 261 -12.80 -0.65 7.46
CA GLY A 261 -11.88 -1.71 7.02
C GLY A 261 -11.67 -1.79 5.51
N VAL A 262 -12.51 -1.12 4.70
CA VAL A 262 -12.24 -0.96 3.26
C VAL A 262 -10.95 -0.16 3.09
N SER A 263 -9.99 -0.77 2.45
CA SER A 263 -8.61 -0.26 2.31
C SER A 263 -8.10 -0.51 0.89
N PRO A 264 -6.96 0.07 0.50
CA PRO A 264 -6.34 -0.27 -0.78
C PRO A 264 -6.04 -1.77 -0.95
N HIS A 265 -5.76 -2.47 0.14
CA HIS A 265 -5.60 -3.94 0.11
C HIS A 265 -6.93 -4.65 -0.15
N THR A 266 -8.03 -4.12 0.38
CA THR A 266 -9.38 -4.64 0.10
C THR A 266 -9.72 -4.51 -1.38
N LEU A 267 -9.49 -3.32 -1.99
CA LEU A 267 -9.72 -3.11 -3.43
C LEU A 267 -8.89 -4.06 -4.30
N ARG A 268 -7.60 -4.22 -3.96
CA ARG A 268 -6.73 -5.14 -4.68
C ARG A 268 -7.17 -6.61 -4.52
N HIS A 269 -7.67 -6.98 -3.35
CA HIS A 269 -8.18 -8.32 -3.11
C HIS A 269 -9.49 -8.56 -3.87
N SER A 270 -10.39 -7.57 -3.88
CA SER A 270 -11.61 -7.60 -4.69
C SER A 270 -11.31 -7.71 -6.19
N PHE A 271 -10.32 -6.95 -6.70
CA PHE A 271 -9.83 -7.10 -8.08
C PHE A 271 -9.44 -8.54 -8.39
N ALA A 272 -8.64 -9.17 -7.51
CA ALA A 272 -8.21 -10.56 -7.72
C ALA A 272 -9.39 -11.54 -7.73
N THR A 273 -10.30 -11.39 -6.77
CA THR A 273 -11.49 -12.25 -6.63
C THR A 273 -12.41 -12.09 -7.83
N HIS A 274 -12.71 -10.86 -8.24
CA HIS A 274 -13.59 -10.60 -9.38
C HIS A 274 -13.04 -11.12 -10.72
N LEU A 275 -11.70 -11.06 -10.91
CA LEU A 275 -11.08 -11.70 -12.07
C LEU A 275 -11.26 -13.21 -12.06
N LEU A 276 -11.06 -13.85 -10.91
CA LEU A 276 -11.24 -15.32 -10.79
C LEU A 276 -12.71 -15.73 -11.02
N GLU A 277 -13.64 -15.01 -10.42
CA GLU A 277 -15.09 -15.21 -10.61
C GLU A 277 -15.52 -14.93 -12.05
N GLY A 278 -14.87 -13.97 -12.72
CA GLY A 278 -15.03 -13.69 -14.14
C GLY A 278 -14.42 -14.74 -15.07
N GLY A 279 -13.80 -15.79 -14.52
CA GLY A 279 -13.24 -16.93 -15.28
C GLY A 279 -11.77 -16.75 -15.67
N ALA A 280 -11.04 -15.76 -15.13
CA ALA A 280 -9.61 -15.66 -15.38
C ALA A 280 -8.83 -16.81 -14.71
N ASP A 281 -7.82 -17.32 -15.40
CA ASP A 281 -6.91 -18.32 -14.83
C ASP A 281 -6.12 -17.74 -13.65
N LEU A 282 -5.95 -18.54 -12.58
CA LEU A 282 -5.23 -18.13 -11.37
C LEU A 282 -3.81 -17.63 -11.66
N ARG A 283 -3.11 -18.22 -12.65
CA ARG A 283 -1.75 -17.79 -13.04
C ARG A 283 -1.77 -16.41 -13.66
N VAL A 284 -2.77 -16.11 -14.50
CA VAL A 284 -2.98 -14.79 -15.09
C VAL A 284 -3.20 -13.76 -13.98
N VAL A 285 -4.05 -14.05 -12.99
CA VAL A 285 -4.32 -13.17 -11.86
C VAL A 285 -3.05 -12.96 -11.02
N GLN A 286 -2.26 -14.00 -10.76
CA GLN A 286 -0.99 -13.88 -10.04
C GLN A 286 0.02 -13.00 -10.77
N GLU A 287 0.13 -13.13 -12.11
CA GLU A 287 1.01 -12.30 -12.94
C GLU A 287 0.55 -10.84 -12.93
N LEU A 288 -0.75 -10.58 -13.15
CA LEU A 288 -1.32 -9.24 -13.06
C LEU A 288 -1.08 -8.58 -11.69
N LEU A 289 -1.07 -9.37 -10.62
CA LEU A 289 -0.80 -8.87 -9.27
C LEU A 289 0.70 -8.75 -8.95
N GLY A 290 1.59 -9.38 -9.70
CA GLY A 290 3.03 -9.45 -9.40
C GLY A 290 3.27 -10.17 -8.07
N HIS A 291 2.73 -11.39 -7.90
CA HIS A 291 2.99 -12.22 -6.73
C HIS A 291 4.30 -12.98 -6.92
N GLU A 292 5.23 -12.81 -5.97
CA GLU A 292 6.39 -13.68 -5.83
C GLU A 292 5.94 -14.98 -5.19
N SER A 293 6.17 -16.09 -5.89
CA SER A 293 6.20 -17.43 -5.31
C SER A 293 4.91 -18.24 -5.27
N LEU A 294 4.95 -19.28 -6.07
CA LEU A 294 4.89 -20.60 -5.46
C LEU A 294 6.27 -21.23 -5.63
N ALA A 295 6.86 -21.68 -4.52
CA ALA A 295 8.07 -22.49 -4.50
C ALA A 295 7.80 -23.81 -5.21
N THR A 296 8.02 -23.84 -6.50
CA THR A 296 8.26 -25.08 -7.25
C THR A 296 8.98 -24.71 -8.53
N THR A 297 10.17 -25.23 -8.66
CA THR A 297 11.02 -25.25 -9.84
C THR A 297 10.32 -26.02 -10.96
N GLN A 298 9.35 -25.40 -11.61
CA GLN A 298 8.79 -25.88 -12.86
C GLN A 298 8.96 -24.80 -13.91
N VAL A 299 9.38 -25.19 -15.09
CA VAL A 299 9.65 -24.40 -16.29
C VAL A 299 8.53 -23.37 -16.49
N TYR A 300 8.80 -22.08 -16.16
CA TYR A 300 7.82 -20.99 -16.28
C TYR A 300 7.81 -20.48 -17.72
N THR A 301 6.80 -20.86 -18.47
CA THR A 301 6.39 -20.06 -19.63
C THR A 301 5.70 -18.79 -19.12
N HIS A 302 6.33 -17.63 -19.31
CA HIS A 302 5.69 -16.34 -19.04
C HIS A 302 4.38 -16.22 -19.82
N VAL A 303 3.32 -15.74 -19.15
CA VAL A 303 2.05 -15.43 -19.84
C VAL A 303 2.31 -14.23 -20.76
N SER A 304 1.97 -14.34 -22.04
CA SER A 304 2.20 -13.24 -22.98
C SER A 304 1.34 -12.01 -22.63
N PRO A 305 1.82 -10.78 -22.92
CA PRO A 305 1.04 -9.55 -22.69
C PRO A 305 -0.35 -9.58 -23.34
N ALA A 306 -0.47 -10.16 -24.51
CA ALA A 306 -1.76 -10.32 -25.21
C ALA A 306 -2.74 -11.17 -24.40
N ARG A 307 -2.27 -12.31 -23.88
CA ARG A 307 -3.09 -13.21 -23.05
C ARG A 307 -3.52 -12.55 -21.72
N LEU A 308 -2.66 -11.72 -21.14
CA LEU A 308 -3.01 -10.94 -19.94
C LEU A 308 -4.13 -9.94 -20.26
N GLN A 309 -4.02 -9.22 -21.38
CA GLN A 309 -5.03 -8.25 -21.81
C GLN A 309 -6.36 -8.93 -22.16
N ASP A 310 -6.35 -10.06 -22.85
CA ASP A 310 -7.56 -10.80 -23.22
C ASP A 310 -8.28 -11.33 -21.98
N ALA A 311 -7.54 -11.94 -21.03
CA ALA A 311 -8.11 -12.41 -19.78
C ALA A 311 -8.69 -11.25 -18.95
N TYR A 312 -7.99 -10.11 -18.89
CA TYR A 312 -8.50 -8.91 -18.23
C TYR A 312 -9.80 -8.41 -18.87
N ARG A 313 -9.84 -8.27 -20.21
CA ARG A 313 -11.02 -7.83 -20.95
C ARG A 313 -12.22 -8.76 -20.76
N SER A 314 -11.97 -10.06 -20.72
CA SER A 314 -13.04 -11.05 -20.58
C SER A 314 -13.56 -11.19 -19.14
N ALA A 315 -12.72 -10.99 -18.13
CA ALA A 315 -13.04 -11.31 -16.75
C ALA A 315 -13.29 -10.08 -15.85
N HIS A 316 -12.61 -8.94 -16.08
CA HIS A 316 -12.72 -7.81 -15.17
C HIS A 316 -14.02 -7.01 -15.39
N PRO A 317 -14.83 -6.72 -14.34
CA PRO A 317 -16.10 -6.01 -14.47
C PRO A 317 -15.98 -4.66 -15.20
N ARG A 318 -14.98 -3.86 -14.87
CA ARG A 318 -14.76 -2.53 -15.49
C ARG A 318 -14.08 -2.57 -16.86
N ALA A 319 -13.59 -3.70 -17.32
CA ALA A 319 -13.10 -3.86 -18.69
C ALA A 319 -14.22 -4.12 -19.69
N ARG A 320 -15.36 -4.66 -19.20
CA ARG A 320 -16.57 -4.94 -19.99
C ARG A 320 -17.52 -3.75 -20.06
N ALA A 321 -17.35 -2.74 -19.18
CA ALA A 321 -18.21 -1.56 -19.21
C ALA A 321 -18.00 -0.82 -20.54
N THR A 322 -19.08 -0.80 -21.35
CA THR A 322 -19.20 -0.12 -22.64
C THR A 322 -19.29 1.39 -22.49
#